data_5dc80e2cbd8b4156287cb64f4b3119a6
#
_entry.id   5dc80e2cbd8b4156287cb64f4b3119a6
#
_cell.length_a   1.000
_cell.length_b   1.000
_cell.length_c   1.000
_cell.angle_alpha   90.00
_cell.angle_beta   90.00
_cell.angle_gamma   90.00
#
_symmetry.space_group_name_H-M   'P 1'
#
loop_
_entity.id
_entity.type
_entity.pdbx_description
1 polymer ?
#
loop_
_entity_poly.entity_id
_entity_poly.type
_entity_poly.pdbx_seq_one_letter_code
_entity_poly.pdbx_strand_id
1 'polypeptide(L)'
;KTFFVKQTKLVLEAFNPYYENIEHREEIKKTWEKLRKKQEIEIQPFVTVYYDAWMNDNDEDPVLSLVLAILQEIDGLTSLENERGILDLAGNVLDCFTGRTVKGVLDSLRGTPPLENIKKAKDLESKIAAFFESILPERGNRMVVFIDELDRCKPDYAIHLLERIKHYFGNERITFIFSLNMDELQHTIRKFYGNDFD
;
A
#
# COMPACT_ATOMS: atom_id res chain seq x y z
N LYS A 1 -14.19 0.03 -12.85
CA LYS A 1 -12.80 0.08 -12.39
C LYS A 1 -12.61 -0.91 -11.24
N THR A 2 -13.26 -0.72 -10.10
CA THR A 2 -13.17 -1.58 -8.89
C THR A 2 -13.36 -3.08 -9.17
N PHE A 3 -14.33 -3.45 -10.03
CA PHE A 3 -14.52 -4.84 -10.44
C PHE A 3 -13.26 -5.42 -11.08
N PHE A 4 -12.64 -4.71 -12.01
CA PHE A 4 -11.41 -5.16 -12.68
C PHE A 4 -10.25 -5.34 -11.69
N VAL A 5 -10.08 -4.40 -10.77
CA VAL A 5 -9.06 -4.47 -9.70
C VAL A 5 -9.26 -5.72 -8.85
N LYS A 6 -10.47 -5.96 -8.37
CA LYS A 6 -10.80 -7.14 -7.55
C LYS A 6 -10.60 -8.45 -8.30
N GLN A 7 -10.93 -8.50 -9.60
CA GLN A 7 -10.65 -9.68 -10.42
C GLN A 7 -9.14 -9.91 -10.61
N THR A 8 -8.37 -8.84 -10.83
CA THR A 8 -6.91 -8.94 -10.95
C THR A 8 -6.27 -9.42 -9.65
N LYS A 9 -6.69 -8.85 -8.51
CA LYS A 9 -6.27 -9.29 -7.17
C LYS A 9 -6.53 -10.79 -6.99
N LEU A 10 -7.75 -11.23 -7.27
CA LEU A 10 -8.16 -12.64 -7.13
C LEU A 10 -7.31 -13.59 -7.99
N VAL A 11 -6.97 -13.20 -9.21
CA VAL A 11 -6.09 -13.99 -10.07
C VAL A 11 -4.70 -14.09 -9.46
N LEU A 12 -4.09 -13.00 -9.00
CA LEU A 12 -2.77 -13.01 -8.37
C LEU A 12 -2.74 -13.89 -7.12
N GLU A 13 -3.77 -13.81 -6.28
CA GLU A 13 -3.92 -14.63 -5.07
C GLU A 13 -4.06 -16.11 -5.41
N ALA A 14 -4.81 -16.45 -6.45
CA ALA A 14 -4.97 -17.83 -6.87
C ALA A 14 -3.64 -18.50 -7.26
N PHE A 15 -2.68 -17.73 -7.77
CA PHE A 15 -1.33 -18.21 -8.12
C PHE A 15 -0.34 -18.16 -6.95
N ASN A 16 -0.66 -17.48 -5.85
CA ASN A 16 0.19 -17.45 -4.68
C ASN A 16 -0.20 -18.60 -3.72
N PRO A 17 0.72 -19.55 -3.43
CA PRO A 17 0.43 -20.70 -2.57
C PRO A 17 0.14 -20.34 -1.10
N TYR A 18 0.58 -19.17 -0.65
CA TYR A 18 0.37 -18.71 0.73
C TYR A 18 -1.06 -18.23 1.02
N TYR A 19 -1.91 -18.00 0.00
CA TYR A 19 -3.33 -17.74 0.17
C TYR A 19 -4.09 -19.07 0.23
N GLU A 20 -4.33 -19.64 1.41
CA GLU A 20 -4.89 -21.00 1.54
C GLU A 20 -6.37 -21.10 1.13
N ASN A 21 -7.17 -20.06 1.44
CA ASN A 21 -8.64 -20.11 1.34
C ASN A 21 -9.21 -19.39 0.10
N ILE A 22 -8.62 -19.60 -1.08
CA ILE A 22 -9.17 -19.05 -2.32
C ILE A 22 -10.22 -20.00 -2.89
N GLU A 23 -11.47 -19.58 -2.85
CA GLU A 23 -12.57 -20.31 -3.48
C GLU A 23 -12.34 -20.43 -4.99
N HIS A 24 -12.64 -21.59 -5.56
CA HIS A 24 -12.51 -21.89 -6.99
C HIS A 24 -11.10 -21.68 -7.58
N ARG A 25 -10.03 -21.78 -6.78
CA ARG A 25 -8.63 -21.55 -7.19
C ARG A 25 -8.28 -22.21 -8.54
N GLU A 26 -8.58 -23.47 -8.70
CA GLU A 26 -8.24 -24.23 -9.91
C GLU A 26 -9.05 -23.78 -11.15
N GLU A 27 -10.26 -23.33 -10.95
CA GLU A 27 -11.09 -22.77 -12.02
C GLU A 27 -10.57 -21.40 -12.47
N ILE A 28 -10.15 -20.56 -11.52
CA ILE A 28 -9.53 -19.26 -11.80
C ILE A 28 -8.26 -19.46 -12.60
N LYS A 29 -7.37 -20.37 -12.19
CA LYS A 29 -6.13 -20.70 -12.91
C LYS A 29 -6.39 -21.18 -14.34
N LYS A 30 -7.31 -22.12 -14.51
CA LYS A 30 -7.72 -22.64 -15.84
C LYS A 30 -8.28 -21.54 -16.74
N THR A 31 -9.07 -20.63 -16.17
CA THR A 31 -9.64 -19.50 -16.91
C THR A 31 -8.57 -18.52 -17.34
N TRP A 32 -7.62 -18.19 -16.46
CA TRP A 32 -6.46 -17.37 -16.79
C TRP A 32 -5.63 -17.99 -17.92
N GLU A 33 -5.33 -19.28 -17.85
CA GLU A 33 -4.56 -19.97 -18.87
C GLU A 33 -5.24 -19.95 -20.25
N LYS A 34 -6.56 -20.01 -20.30
CA LYS A 34 -7.33 -19.85 -21.55
C LYS A 34 -7.24 -18.42 -22.09
N LEU A 35 -7.27 -17.41 -21.20
CA LEU A 35 -7.27 -15.99 -21.58
C LEU A 35 -5.90 -15.50 -22.05
N ARG A 36 -4.80 -15.99 -21.46
CA ARG A 36 -3.43 -15.55 -21.80
C ARG A 36 -2.96 -15.91 -23.22
N LYS A 37 -3.73 -16.71 -23.97
CA LYS A 37 -3.54 -16.95 -25.42
C LYS A 37 -2.12 -17.16 -25.88
N LYS A 38 -1.39 -18.17 -25.47
CA LYS A 38 0.00 -18.46 -25.90
C LYS A 38 1.07 -17.46 -25.45
N GLN A 39 0.78 -16.47 -24.64
CA GLN A 39 1.81 -15.68 -23.98
C GLN A 39 2.38 -16.51 -22.82
N GLU A 40 3.68 -16.74 -22.83
CA GLU A 40 4.39 -17.39 -21.72
C GLU A 40 4.58 -16.37 -20.58
N ILE A 41 3.48 -16.02 -19.91
CA ILE A 41 3.50 -15.16 -18.72
C ILE A 41 3.42 -16.09 -17.51
N GLU A 42 4.50 -16.20 -16.80
CA GLU A 42 4.54 -16.87 -15.50
C GLU A 42 4.15 -15.86 -14.42
N ILE A 43 3.08 -16.17 -13.68
CA ILE A 43 2.68 -15.36 -12.54
C ILE A 43 3.52 -15.80 -11.34
N GLN A 44 4.38 -14.91 -10.87
CA GLN A 44 5.12 -15.07 -9.62
C GLN A 44 4.17 -14.97 -8.42
N PRO A 45 4.49 -15.57 -7.27
CA PRO A 45 3.71 -15.38 -6.06
C PRO A 45 3.79 -13.91 -5.59
N PHE A 46 2.67 -13.20 -5.68
CA PHE A 46 2.52 -11.83 -5.21
C PHE A 46 1.72 -11.79 -3.92
N VAL A 47 2.17 -10.96 -2.98
CA VAL A 47 1.31 -10.46 -1.90
C VAL A 47 0.46 -9.35 -2.49
N THR A 48 -0.85 -9.40 -2.30
CA THR A 48 -1.77 -8.39 -2.83
C THR A 48 -2.42 -7.63 -1.69
N VAL A 49 -2.55 -6.33 -1.85
CA VAL A 49 -3.24 -5.45 -0.91
C VAL A 49 -4.27 -4.64 -1.68
N TYR A 50 -5.49 -4.55 -1.18
CA TYR A 50 -6.52 -3.66 -1.71
C TYR A 50 -6.77 -2.53 -0.72
N TYR A 51 -6.59 -1.31 -1.19
CA TYR A 51 -6.78 -0.10 -0.42
C TYR A 51 -7.80 0.80 -1.10
N ASP A 52 -8.96 0.95 -0.47
CA ASP A 52 -9.99 1.91 -0.87
C ASP A 52 -9.64 3.26 -0.25
N ALA A 53 -9.09 4.16 -1.05
CA ALA A 53 -8.63 5.46 -0.55
C ALA A 53 -9.79 6.33 -0.07
N TRP A 54 -10.95 6.24 -0.72
CA TRP A 54 -12.12 7.03 -0.36
C TRP A 54 -12.73 6.61 0.99
N MET A 55 -12.73 5.32 1.30
CA MET A 55 -13.17 4.82 2.60
C MET A 55 -12.29 5.31 3.75
N ASN A 56 -11.03 5.61 3.47
CA ASN A 56 -10.01 6.00 4.45
C ASN A 56 -9.66 7.50 4.39
N ASP A 57 -10.37 8.32 3.62
CA ASP A 57 -10.02 9.73 3.41
C ASP A 57 -10.29 10.66 4.61
N ASN A 58 -10.90 10.11 5.68
CA ASN A 58 -11.06 10.78 6.96
C ASN A 58 -9.91 10.47 7.94
N ASP A 59 -9.02 9.54 7.61
CA ASP A 59 -7.87 9.22 8.45
C ASP A 59 -6.88 10.38 8.43
N GLU A 60 -6.32 10.68 9.61
CA GLU A 60 -5.40 11.82 9.75
C GLU A 60 -4.06 11.60 9.04
N ASP A 61 -3.60 10.35 8.96
CA ASP A 61 -2.35 9.98 8.29
C ASP A 61 -2.55 8.88 7.26
N PRO A 62 -2.45 9.19 5.96
CA PRO A 62 -2.65 8.20 4.90
C PRO A 62 -1.59 7.09 4.87
N VAL A 63 -0.38 7.32 5.40
CA VAL A 63 0.65 6.27 5.49
C VAL A 63 0.28 5.26 6.54
N LEU A 64 -0.15 5.72 7.72
CA LEU A 64 -0.60 4.85 8.79
C LEU A 64 -1.78 3.99 8.33
N SER A 65 -2.76 4.62 7.68
CA SER A 65 -3.92 3.93 7.13
C SER A 65 -3.52 2.84 6.12
N LEU A 66 -2.61 3.15 5.20
CA LEU A 66 -2.09 2.20 4.23
C LEU A 66 -1.29 1.06 4.90
N VAL A 67 -0.43 1.35 5.87
CA VAL A 67 0.31 0.33 6.62
C VAL A 67 -0.63 -0.59 7.37
N LEU A 68 -1.69 -0.06 8.00
CA LEU A 68 -2.71 -0.87 8.65
C LEU A 68 -3.45 -1.79 7.67
N ALA A 69 -3.78 -1.31 6.48
CA ALA A 69 -4.39 -2.14 5.44
C ALA A 69 -3.45 -3.28 4.99
N ILE A 70 -2.16 -3.00 4.86
CA ILE A 70 -1.14 -4.00 4.54
C ILE A 70 -1.04 -5.06 5.66
N LEU A 71 -1.03 -4.63 6.91
CA LEU A 71 -0.99 -5.53 8.07
C LEU A 71 -2.23 -6.44 8.14
N GLN A 72 -3.41 -5.90 7.91
CA GLN A 72 -4.65 -6.68 7.89
C GLN A 72 -4.65 -7.76 6.80
N GLU A 73 -4.13 -7.44 5.62
CA GLU A 73 -4.01 -8.41 4.54
C GLU A 73 -3.01 -9.52 4.89
N ILE A 74 -1.91 -9.18 5.53
CA ILE A 74 -0.87 -10.13 5.94
C ILE A 74 -1.35 -11.04 7.08
N ASP A 75 -2.09 -10.50 8.04
CA ASP A 75 -2.69 -11.26 9.15
C ASP A 75 -3.69 -12.31 8.64
N GLY A 76 -4.40 -12.00 7.53
CA GLY A 76 -5.25 -12.94 6.82
C GLY A 76 -4.50 -14.08 6.09
N LEU A 77 -3.18 -13.96 5.91
CA LEU A 77 -2.31 -14.99 5.33
C LEU A 77 -1.81 -15.92 6.43
N THR A 78 -2.46 -17.06 6.62
CA THR A 78 -2.18 -18.02 7.69
C THR A 78 -0.76 -18.58 7.70
N SER A 79 -0.28 -18.94 8.90
CA SER A 79 0.95 -19.66 9.24
C SER A 79 2.27 -18.97 8.91
N LEU A 80 2.66 -18.01 9.76
CA LEU A 80 4.05 -17.56 9.84
C LEU A 80 4.82 -18.35 10.90
N GLU A 81 5.88 -19.02 10.49
CA GLU A 81 6.88 -19.53 11.46
C GLU A 81 7.57 -18.38 12.21
N ASN A 82 7.46 -17.14 11.72
CA ASN A 82 8.13 -15.94 12.25
C ASN A 82 7.17 -14.77 12.60
N GLU A 83 5.95 -15.10 13.03
CA GLU A 83 4.91 -14.10 13.40
C GLU A 83 5.41 -13.01 14.36
N ARG A 84 6.21 -13.39 15.36
CA ARG A 84 6.73 -12.44 16.36
C ARG A 84 7.62 -11.37 15.75
N GLY A 85 8.50 -11.75 14.82
CA GLY A 85 9.41 -10.79 14.18
C GLY A 85 8.68 -9.78 13.31
N ILE A 86 7.62 -10.20 12.61
CA ILE A 86 6.80 -9.31 11.77
C ILE A 86 5.94 -8.39 12.63
N LEU A 87 5.34 -8.90 13.68
CA LEU A 87 4.57 -8.09 14.63
C LEU A 87 5.44 -7.05 15.34
N ASP A 88 6.68 -7.42 15.70
CA ASP A 88 7.64 -6.48 16.31
C ASP A 88 8.04 -5.38 15.32
N LEU A 89 8.27 -5.72 14.05
CA LEU A 89 8.56 -4.74 13.00
C LEU A 89 7.35 -3.86 12.68
N ALA A 90 6.17 -4.44 12.61
CA ALA A 90 4.91 -3.70 12.49
C ALA A 90 4.72 -2.75 13.68
N GLY A 91 4.95 -3.23 14.90
CA GLY A 91 4.95 -2.41 16.11
C GLY A 91 5.91 -1.23 16.00
N ASN A 92 7.15 -1.46 15.57
CA ASN A 92 8.13 -0.41 15.35
C ASN A 92 7.71 0.65 14.32
N VAL A 93 7.01 0.23 13.26
CA VAL A 93 6.43 1.17 12.28
C VAL A 93 5.28 1.94 12.92
N LEU A 94 4.37 1.26 13.60
CA LEU A 94 3.21 1.88 14.27
C LEU A 94 3.63 2.83 15.40
N ASP A 95 4.67 2.51 16.17
CA ASP A 95 5.22 3.37 17.22
C ASP A 95 5.73 4.70 16.68
N CYS A 96 6.21 4.73 15.43
CA CYS A 96 6.59 5.98 14.78
C CYS A 96 5.39 6.91 14.56
N PHE A 97 4.18 6.35 14.44
CA PHE A 97 2.95 7.13 14.26
C PHE A 97 2.22 7.38 15.59
N THR A 98 2.14 6.41 16.50
CA THR A 98 1.37 6.52 17.76
C THR A 98 2.01 7.42 18.82
N GLY A 99 3.33 7.59 18.80
CA GLY A 99 4.00 8.63 19.62
C GLY A 99 3.76 10.05 19.10
N ARG A 100 2.97 10.20 18.05
CA ARG A 100 2.75 11.43 17.32
C ARG A 100 1.31 11.50 16.82
N THR A 101 0.39 11.96 17.65
CA THR A 101 -0.80 12.60 17.11
C THR A 101 -0.35 13.61 16.06
N VAL A 102 -0.98 13.60 14.88
CA VAL A 102 -0.65 14.52 13.75
C VAL A 102 -0.59 15.99 14.19
N LYS A 103 -1.37 16.36 15.21
CA LYS A 103 -1.24 17.64 15.92
C LYS A 103 0.14 17.83 16.55
N GLY A 104 0.71 16.82 17.18
CA GLY A 104 2.07 16.85 17.75
C GLY A 104 3.18 16.88 16.69
N VAL A 105 2.95 16.31 15.49
CA VAL A 105 3.90 16.42 14.35
C VAL A 105 3.85 17.82 13.73
N LEU A 106 2.67 18.39 13.52
CA LEU A 106 2.53 19.77 13.03
C LEU A 106 3.03 20.81 14.04
N ASP A 107 2.77 20.61 15.33
CA ASP A 107 3.26 21.51 16.40
C ASP A 107 4.77 21.32 16.63
N SER A 108 5.29 20.09 16.48
CA SER A 108 6.74 19.84 16.53
C SER A 108 7.47 20.26 15.25
N LEU A 109 6.80 20.29 14.08
CA LEU A 109 7.34 20.88 12.84
C LEU A 109 7.47 22.40 12.93
N ARG A 110 6.64 23.07 13.73
CA ARG A 110 6.75 24.52 13.99
C ARG A 110 7.83 24.89 14.98
N GLY A 111 8.33 23.95 15.77
CA GLY A 111 9.30 24.20 16.84
C GLY A 111 10.55 23.33 16.86
N THR A 112 10.64 22.26 16.03
CA THR A 112 11.80 21.36 16.01
C THR A 112 12.85 21.79 14.98
N PRO A 113 14.15 21.65 15.30
CA PRO A 113 15.21 21.93 14.33
C PRO A 113 15.05 21.09 13.05
N PRO A 114 15.30 21.66 11.86
CA PRO A 114 15.12 20.95 10.57
C PRO A 114 15.85 19.61 10.49
N LEU A 115 17.03 19.51 11.12
CA LEU A 115 17.83 18.27 11.17
C LEU A 115 17.16 17.13 11.92
N GLU A 116 16.37 17.40 12.94
CA GLU A 116 15.68 16.36 13.72
C GLU A 116 14.49 15.79 12.94
N ASN A 117 13.79 16.62 12.19
CA ASN A 117 12.71 16.19 11.31
C ASN A 117 13.20 15.31 10.17
N ILE A 118 14.36 15.65 9.57
CA ILE A 118 15.00 14.82 8.53
C ILE A 118 15.43 13.47 9.09
N LYS A 119 16.01 13.43 10.29
CA LYS A 119 16.36 12.16 10.94
C LYS A 119 15.14 11.28 11.21
N LYS A 120 14.06 11.87 11.70
CA LYS A 120 12.81 11.17 11.98
C LYS A 120 12.16 10.61 10.70
N ALA A 121 12.15 11.38 9.62
CA ALA A 121 11.63 10.93 8.33
C ALA A 121 12.44 9.74 7.76
N LYS A 122 13.77 9.81 7.82
CA LYS A 122 14.66 8.71 7.40
C LYS A 122 14.52 7.47 8.29
N ASP A 123 14.30 7.64 9.59
CA ASP A 123 14.05 6.54 10.51
C ASP A 123 12.76 5.80 10.16
N LEU A 124 11.68 6.52 9.86
CA LEU A 124 10.42 5.93 9.42
C LEU A 124 10.57 5.20 8.07
N GLU A 125 11.24 5.82 7.09
CA GLU A 125 11.53 5.19 5.80
C GLU A 125 12.29 3.86 5.98
N SER A 126 13.33 3.87 6.81
CA SER A 126 14.14 2.69 7.12
C SER A 126 13.31 1.57 7.78
N LYS A 127 12.43 1.92 8.72
CA LYS A 127 11.56 0.95 9.40
C LYS A 127 10.50 0.36 8.48
N ILE A 128 9.91 1.17 7.61
CA ILE A 128 8.98 0.69 6.58
C ILE A 128 9.70 -0.25 5.61
N ALA A 129 10.91 0.10 5.16
CA ALA A 129 11.70 -0.76 4.29
C ALA A 129 12.04 -2.10 4.96
N ALA A 130 12.50 -2.08 6.21
CA ALA A 130 12.79 -3.29 6.97
C ALA A 130 11.56 -4.19 7.16
N PHE A 131 10.40 -3.58 7.40
CA PHE A 131 9.13 -4.30 7.49
C PHE A 131 8.80 -5.04 6.19
N PHE A 132 8.92 -4.39 5.04
CA PHE A 132 8.68 -5.05 3.74
C PHE A 132 9.70 -6.13 3.43
N GLU A 133 10.97 -5.92 3.73
CA GLU A 133 12.02 -6.93 3.53
C GLU A 133 11.80 -8.18 4.39
N SER A 134 11.13 -8.06 5.51
CA SER A 134 10.79 -9.21 6.36
C SER A 134 9.60 -10.02 5.86
N ILE A 135 8.61 -9.34 5.25
CA ILE A 135 7.36 -9.99 4.82
C ILE A 135 7.53 -10.68 3.46
N LEU A 136 8.15 -9.98 2.51
CA LEU A 136 8.16 -10.39 1.11
C LEU A 136 8.83 -11.75 0.87
N PRO A 137 9.98 -12.10 1.52
CA PRO A 137 10.60 -13.40 1.29
C PRO A 137 9.76 -14.59 1.73
N GLU A 138 8.92 -14.42 2.74
CA GLU A 138 8.12 -15.49 3.35
C GLU A 138 6.77 -15.69 2.71
N ARG A 139 6.23 -14.68 2.01
CA ARG A 139 4.84 -14.66 1.52
C ARG A 139 4.70 -14.49 0.01
N GLY A 140 5.76 -14.10 -0.65
CA GLY A 140 5.81 -13.84 -2.08
C GLY A 140 6.99 -12.95 -2.42
N ASN A 141 7.48 -13.04 -3.64
CA ASN A 141 8.67 -12.28 -4.04
C ASN A 141 8.41 -10.77 -4.18
N ARG A 142 7.14 -10.38 -4.38
CA ARG A 142 6.72 -9.01 -4.62
C ARG A 142 5.35 -8.73 -4.00
N MET A 143 5.08 -7.46 -3.76
CA MET A 143 3.78 -6.96 -3.31
C MET A 143 3.13 -6.11 -4.41
N VAL A 144 1.83 -6.29 -4.60
CA VAL A 144 1.01 -5.42 -5.45
C VAL A 144 -0.04 -4.75 -4.56
N VAL A 145 0.04 -3.43 -4.49
CA VAL A 145 -0.91 -2.59 -3.74
C VAL A 145 -1.84 -1.92 -4.73
N PHE A 146 -3.10 -2.27 -4.67
CA PHE A 146 -4.15 -1.64 -5.46
C PHE A 146 -4.73 -0.46 -4.66
N ILE A 147 -4.57 0.75 -5.19
CA ILE A 147 -5.19 1.97 -4.66
C ILE A 147 -6.40 2.31 -5.52
N ASP A 148 -7.59 2.21 -4.96
CA ASP A 148 -8.85 2.48 -5.66
C ASP A 148 -9.51 3.76 -5.15
N GLU A 149 -10.31 4.41 -6.01
CA GLU A 149 -11.15 5.56 -5.69
C GLU A 149 -10.40 6.82 -5.16
N LEU A 150 -9.10 6.96 -5.49
CA LEU A 150 -8.28 8.11 -5.05
C LEU A 150 -8.80 9.45 -5.61
N ASP A 151 -9.39 9.41 -6.80
CA ASP A 151 -10.01 10.56 -7.47
C ASP A 151 -11.26 11.11 -6.75
N ARG A 152 -11.81 10.37 -5.79
CA ARG A 152 -12.97 10.77 -4.97
C ARG A 152 -12.60 11.33 -3.60
N CYS A 153 -11.34 11.21 -3.22
CA CYS A 153 -10.86 11.65 -1.91
C CYS A 153 -10.84 13.18 -1.78
N LYS A 154 -10.76 13.66 -0.55
CA LYS A 154 -10.40 15.04 -0.27
C LYS A 154 -9.08 15.39 -0.95
N PRO A 155 -8.94 16.59 -1.54
CA PRO A 155 -7.74 16.99 -2.27
C PRO A 155 -6.44 16.85 -1.49
N ASP A 156 -6.43 17.29 -0.26
CA ASP A 156 -5.28 17.22 0.66
C ASP A 156 -4.90 15.76 0.97
N TYR A 157 -5.87 14.89 1.22
CA TYR A 157 -5.63 13.48 1.45
C TYR A 157 -5.01 12.79 0.23
N ALA A 158 -5.59 12.99 -0.95
CA ALA A 158 -5.12 12.37 -2.18
C ALA A 158 -3.67 12.74 -2.50
N ILE A 159 -3.33 14.04 -2.33
CA ILE A 159 -1.98 14.55 -2.57
C ILE A 159 -1.00 13.99 -1.53
N HIS A 160 -1.36 14.05 -0.25
CA HIS A 160 -0.51 13.51 0.81
C HIS A 160 -0.26 12.02 0.63
N LEU A 161 -1.26 11.23 0.24
CA LEU A 161 -1.07 9.81 -0.04
C LEU A 161 -0.07 9.57 -1.17
N LEU A 162 -0.19 10.29 -2.30
CA LEU A 162 0.75 10.19 -3.43
C LEU A 162 2.18 10.59 -3.05
N GLU A 163 2.35 11.70 -2.34
CA GLU A 163 3.66 12.16 -1.85
C GLU A 163 4.29 11.12 -0.92
N ARG A 164 3.49 10.56 0.00
CA ARG A 164 3.97 9.58 0.96
C ARG A 164 4.34 8.26 0.30
N ILE A 165 3.54 7.78 -0.66
CA ILE A 165 3.87 6.58 -1.43
C ILE A 165 5.23 6.77 -2.11
N LYS A 166 5.47 7.89 -2.77
CA LYS A 166 6.74 8.20 -3.41
C LYS A 166 7.92 8.16 -2.43
N HIS A 167 7.74 8.69 -1.21
CA HIS A 167 8.83 8.83 -0.25
C HIS A 167 9.10 7.58 0.59
N TYR A 168 8.06 6.84 0.98
CA TYR A 168 8.20 5.76 1.95
C TYR A 168 8.16 4.36 1.34
N PHE A 169 7.65 4.23 0.13
CA PHE A 169 7.43 2.93 -0.51
C PHE A 169 8.25 2.75 -1.79
N GLY A 170 9.40 3.39 -1.89
CA GLY A 170 10.32 3.28 -3.03
C GLY A 170 11.08 1.95 -3.14
N ASN A 171 10.45 0.83 -2.76
CA ASN A 171 11.04 -0.49 -2.83
C ASN A 171 10.74 -1.14 -4.19
N GLU A 172 11.74 -1.68 -4.88
CA GLU A 172 11.60 -2.34 -6.19
C GLU A 172 10.69 -3.58 -6.19
N ARG A 173 10.43 -4.14 -5.01
CA ARG A 173 9.52 -5.29 -4.84
C ARG A 173 8.07 -4.90 -4.63
N ILE A 174 7.76 -3.60 -4.52
CA ILE A 174 6.40 -3.09 -4.32
C ILE A 174 5.93 -2.41 -5.60
N THR A 175 4.78 -2.82 -6.09
CA THR A 175 4.12 -2.21 -7.25
C THR A 175 2.81 -1.60 -6.81
N PHE A 176 2.61 -0.30 -7.07
CA PHE A 176 1.34 0.38 -6.87
C PHE A 176 0.55 0.42 -8.17
N ILE A 177 -0.70 0.00 -8.10
CA ILE A 177 -1.65 0.07 -9.20
C ILE A 177 -2.79 0.99 -8.78
N PHE A 178 -2.90 2.13 -9.46
CA PHE A 178 -3.95 3.12 -9.20
C PHE A 178 -5.15 2.89 -10.13
N SER A 179 -6.31 2.67 -9.53
CA SER A 179 -7.59 2.56 -10.22
C SER A 179 -8.39 3.84 -10.00
N LEU A 180 -8.22 4.80 -10.88
CA LEU A 180 -8.77 6.15 -10.72
C LEU A 180 -9.24 6.76 -12.04
N ASN A 181 -9.95 7.88 -11.97
CA ASN A 181 -10.19 8.77 -13.09
C ASN A 181 -9.10 9.85 -13.12
N MET A 182 -8.23 9.80 -14.12
CA MET A 182 -7.10 10.74 -14.23
C MET A 182 -7.56 12.18 -14.35
N ASP A 183 -8.64 12.45 -15.08
CA ASP A 183 -9.16 13.82 -15.27
C ASP A 183 -9.65 14.41 -13.94
N GLU A 184 -10.37 13.61 -13.15
CA GLU A 184 -10.86 14.02 -11.83
C GLU A 184 -9.69 14.23 -10.85
N LEU A 185 -8.71 13.34 -10.87
CA LEU A 185 -7.51 13.50 -10.03
C LEU A 185 -6.73 14.77 -10.41
N GLN A 186 -6.58 15.07 -11.71
CA GLN A 186 -5.94 16.32 -12.15
C GLN A 186 -6.70 17.56 -11.67
N HIS A 187 -8.04 17.54 -11.71
CA HIS A 187 -8.85 18.62 -11.16
C HIS A 187 -8.62 18.79 -9.65
N THR A 188 -8.51 17.68 -8.92
CA THR A 188 -8.20 17.68 -7.49
C THR A 188 -6.84 18.29 -7.20
N ILE A 189 -5.80 17.89 -7.95
CA ILE A 189 -4.44 18.40 -7.83
C ILE A 189 -4.38 19.90 -8.14
N ARG A 190 -5.02 20.36 -9.22
CA ARG A 190 -5.07 21.78 -9.59
C ARG A 190 -5.79 22.63 -8.55
N LYS A 191 -6.83 22.14 -7.91
CA LYS A 191 -7.48 22.85 -6.79
C LYS A 191 -6.56 23.07 -5.60
N PHE A 192 -5.63 22.15 -5.37
CA PHE A 192 -4.69 22.22 -4.25
C PHE A 192 -3.48 23.12 -4.54
N TYR A 193 -2.82 22.93 -5.68
CA TYR A 193 -1.60 23.65 -6.04
C TYR A 193 -1.83 24.92 -6.84
N GLY A 194 -3.04 25.13 -7.39
CA GLY A 194 -3.38 26.22 -8.27
C GLY A 194 -3.50 25.80 -9.74
N ASN A 195 -4.18 26.61 -10.54
CA ASN A 195 -4.50 26.30 -11.95
C ASN A 195 -3.26 26.25 -12.88
N ASP A 196 -2.15 26.82 -12.45
CA ASP A 196 -0.90 26.90 -13.23
C ASP A 196 0.02 25.69 -13.02
N PHE A 197 -0.46 24.68 -12.28
CA PHE A 197 0.27 23.43 -12.08
C PHE A 197 0.09 22.52 -13.29
N ASP A 198 1.18 22.25 -14.03
CA ASP A 198 1.27 21.34 -15.18
C ASP A 198 1.95 20.03 -14.82
#